data_4ad364061a508caab4d664a81e27fc95
#
_entry.id   4ad364061a508caab4d664a81e27fc95
#
_cell.length_a   1.000
_cell.length_b   1.000
_cell.length_c   1.000
_cell.angle_alpha   90.00
_cell.angle_beta   90.00
_cell.angle_gamma   90.00
#
_symmetry.space_group_name_H-M   'P 1'
#
loop_
_entity.id
_entity.type
_entity.pdbx_description
1 polymer ?
#
loop_
_entity_poly.entity_id
_entity_poly.type
_entity_poly.pdbx_seq_one_letter_code
_entity_poly.pdbx_strand_id
1 'polypeptide(L)'
;EWIASLPYWISKDISCGQIYHPLYNQAFDKLFLRLRNQFGGECIPMKTTLRRIIELKRTKQKAIIGFISDQAPKWNSIHHWTEFLNQETPVFIGTEKIGKQVDALIYYADVTRVKRRILPLPAQTIVRHPPWQVPRFLKLTDLFHPRIGTNNKAHPQYWLWSHNRWKRTKEEWLRRQQEETK
;
A
#
# COMPACT_ATOMS: atom_id res chain seq x y z
N GLU A 1 -1.64 10.25 6.58
CA GLU A 1 -0.94 11.14 7.54
C GLU A 1 -0.83 10.52 8.94
N TRP A 2 -1.86 9.79 9.44
CA TRP A 2 -1.80 9.12 10.75
C TRP A 2 -0.67 8.08 10.84
N ILE A 3 -0.31 7.46 9.74
CA ILE A 3 0.80 6.49 9.68
C ILE A 3 2.15 7.14 10.05
N ALA A 4 2.30 8.43 9.79
CA ALA A 4 3.49 9.19 10.18
C ALA A 4 3.65 9.31 11.70
N SER A 5 2.56 9.18 12.46
CA SER A 5 2.59 9.24 13.93
C SER A 5 2.94 7.90 14.60
N LEU A 6 2.96 6.79 13.87
CA LEU A 6 3.29 5.47 14.41
C LEU A 6 4.59 5.44 15.23
N PRO A 7 5.70 6.09 14.82
CA PRO A 7 6.93 6.09 15.61
C PRO A 7 6.77 6.67 17.01
N TYR A 8 5.80 7.55 17.20
CA TYR A 8 5.50 8.13 18.52
C TYR A 8 4.86 7.12 19.49
N TRP A 9 4.07 6.17 18.93
CA TRP A 9 3.27 5.22 19.71
C TRP A 9 3.94 3.85 19.86
N ILE A 10 4.94 3.56 19.04
CA ILE A 10 5.62 2.27 18.98
C ILE A 10 6.99 2.38 19.66
N SER A 11 7.49 1.25 20.15
CA SER A 11 8.80 1.18 20.77
C SER A 11 9.90 1.69 19.84
N LYS A 12 10.86 2.43 20.38
CA LYS A 12 11.97 3.06 19.63
C LYS A 12 12.92 2.06 18.95
N ASP A 13 12.85 0.79 19.33
CA ASP A 13 13.60 -0.31 18.69
C ASP A 13 12.95 -0.78 17.37
N ILE A 14 11.76 -0.28 17.04
CA ILE A 14 11.03 -0.61 15.82
C ILE A 14 11.10 0.54 14.82
N SER A 15 11.72 0.31 13.67
CA SER A 15 11.73 1.27 12.55
C SER A 15 10.34 1.37 11.92
N CYS A 16 9.85 2.58 11.73
CA CYS A 16 8.60 2.84 11.04
C CYS A 16 8.88 3.49 9.69
N GLY A 17 8.57 2.79 8.60
CA GLY A 17 8.74 3.28 7.24
C GLY A 17 7.42 3.50 6.52
N GLN A 18 7.35 4.50 5.67
CA GLN A 18 6.22 4.75 4.78
C GLN A 18 6.70 4.92 3.35
N ILE A 19 6.10 4.13 2.45
CA ILE A 19 6.47 4.17 1.04
C ILE A 19 5.79 5.37 0.39
N TYR A 20 6.57 6.15 -0.37
CA TYR A 20 6.05 7.30 -1.07
C TYR A 20 6.58 7.39 -2.52
N HIS A 21 5.86 8.11 -3.35
CA HIS A 21 6.32 8.52 -4.67
C HIS A 21 6.84 9.94 -4.58
N PRO A 22 8.12 10.22 -4.91
CA PRO A 22 8.65 11.60 -4.94
C PRO A 22 7.78 12.50 -5.82
N LEU A 23 7.50 13.69 -5.32
CA LEU A 23 6.67 14.65 -6.03
C LEU A 23 7.52 15.41 -7.06
N TYR A 24 6.86 15.79 -8.16
CA TYR A 24 7.52 16.57 -9.21
C TYR A 24 7.91 17.97 -8.72
N ASN A 25 7.06 18.60 -7.92
CA ASN A 25 7.36 19.88 -7.28
C ASN A 25 8.24 19.65 -6.05
N GLN A 26 9.50 20.07 -6.14
CA GLN A 26 10.50 19.85 -5.09
C GLN A 26 10.17 20.58 -3.77
N ALA A 27 9.51 21.73 -3.81
CA ALA A 27 9.14 22.45 -2.59
C ALA A 27 8.06 21.67 -1.80
N PHE A 28 7.04 21.16 -2.50
CA PHE A 28 6.04 20.30 -1.90
C PHE A 28 6.62 18.94 -1.45
N ASP A 29 7.55 18.38 -2.23
CA ASP A 29 8.21 17.13 -1.82
C ASP A 29 8.94 17.30 -0.49
N LYS A 30 9.75 18.34 -0.35
CA LYS A 30 10.45 18.68 0.90
C LYS A 30 9.47 18.92 2.07
N LEU A 31 8.37 19.65 1.81
CA LEU A 31 7.34 19.89 2.83
C LEU A 31 6.72 18.58 3.33
N PHE A 32 6.28 17.72 2.41
CA PHE A 32 5.65 16.44 2.79
C PHE A 32 6.64 15.47 3.44
N LEU A 33 7.89 15.44 3.00
CA LEU A 33 8.93 14.65 3.67
C LEU A 33 9.14 15.12 5.13
N ARG A 34 9.22 16.44 5.35
CA ARG A 34 9.33 16.99 6.70
C ARG A 34 8.13 16.64 7.58
N LEU A 35 6.91 16.76 7.06
CA LEU A 35 5.69 16.40 7.78
C LEU A 35 5.62 14.91 8.15
N ARG A 36 6.02 14.03 7.23
CA ARG A 36 5.98 12.58 7.45
C ARG A 36 7.08 12.10 8.41
N ASN A 37 8.22 12.75 8.41
CA ASN A 37 9.37 12.36 9.25
C ASN A 37 9.37 13.01 10.63
N GLN A 38 8.43 13.91 10.92
CA GLN A 38 8.43 14.71 12.17
C GLN A 38 8.39 13.89 13.47
N PHE A 39 7.90 12.65 13.41
CA PHE A 39 7.84 11.74 14.56
C PHE A 39 8.91 10.64 14.52
N GLY A 40 9.94 10.76 13.66
CA GLY A 40 11.03 9.81 13.57
C GLY A 40 10.77 8.63 12.62
N GLY A 41 9.73 8.72 11.77
CA GLY A 41 9.51 7.76 10.69
C GLY A 41 10.46 7.96 9.52
N GLU A 42 10.61 6.94 8.68
CA GLU A 42 11.40 6.97 7.45
C GLU A 42 10.47 7.03 6.23
N CYS A 43 10.69 8.00 5.33
CA CYS A 43 10.07 8.02 4.01
C CYS A 43 10.91 7.20 3.02
N ILE A 44 10.37 6.09 2.55
CA ILE A 44 11.07 5.17 1.63
C ILE A 44 10.57 5.42 0.21
N PRO A 45 11.44 5.88 -0.73
CA PRO A 45 11.04 6.03 -2.11
C PRO A 45 10.61 4.70 -2.72
N MET A 46 9.52 4.69 -3.49
CA MET A 46 8.94 3.48 -4.09
C MET A 46 9.99 2.64 -4.86
N LYS A 47 10.90 3.28 -5.59
CA LYS A 47 11.93 2.59 -6.37
C LYS A 47 12.95 1.82 -5.53
N THR A 48 13.17 2.23 -4.29
CA THR A 48 14.19 1.63 -3.38
C THR A 48 13.58 0.78 -2.27
N THR A 49 12.26 0.63 -2.26
CA THR A 49 11.52 -0.06 -1.19
C THR A 49 12.03 -1.47 -0.93
N LEU A 50 12.15 -2.30 -1.96
CA LEU A 50 12.62 -3.69 -1.78
C LEU A 50 14.03 -3.74 -1.21
N ARG A 51 14.94 -2.91 -1.74
CA ARG A 51 16.32 -2.83 -1.24
C ARG A 51 16.37 -2.46 0.24
N ARG A 52 15.59 -1.45 0.65
CA ARG A 52 15.53 -1.00 2.05
C ARG A 52 14.96 -2.08 2.97
N ILE A 53 13.92 -2.79 2.57
CA ILE A 53 13.34 -3.87 3.36
C ILE A 53 14.31 -5.05 3.51
N ILE A 54 15.03 -5.41 2.45
CA ILE A 54 16.08 -6.44 2.52
C ILE A 54 17.21 -6.03 3.49
N GLU A 55 17.61 -4.77 3.48
CA GLU A 55 18.60 -4.23 4.40
C GLU A 55 18.13 -4.34 5.86
N LEU A 56 16.90 -3.92 6.17
CA LEU A 56 16.30 -4.05 7.50
C LEU A 56 16.28 -5.52 7.97
N LYS A 57 15.92 -6.44 7.06
CA LYS A 57 15.93 -7.87 7.35
C LYS A 57 17.34 -8.39 7.63
N ARG A 58 18.33 -7.99 6.81
CA ARG A 58 19.73 -8.38 6.97
C ARG A 58 20.32 -7.90 8.30
N THR A 59 19.99 -6.70 8.70
CA THR A 59 20.43 -6.12 9.97
C THR A 59 19.61 -6.58 11.18
N LYS A 60 18.62 -7.46 10.98
CA LYS A 60 17.67 -7.93 12.00
C LYS A 60 16.92 -6.77 12.70
N GLN A 61 16.81 -5.64 12.05
CA GLN A 61 16.08 -4.49 12.56
C GLN A 61 14.57 -4.76 12.45
N LYS A 62 13.87 -4.71 13.58
CA LYS A 62 12.40 -4.77 13.58
C LYS A 62 11.86 -3.56 12.86
N ALA A 63 10.86 -3.77 11.98
CA ALA A 63 10.29 -2.68 11.20
C ALA A 63 8.80 -2.87 10.92
N ILE A 64 8.08 -1.76 10.83
CA ILE A 64 6.72 -1.68 10.31
C ILE A 64 6.75 -0.78 9.09
N ILE A 65 6.33 -1.32 7.94
CA ILE A 65 6.35 -0.59 6.67
C ILE A 65 4.93 -0.40 6.16
N GLY A 66 4.53 0.86 5.98
CA GLY A 66 3.23 1.23 5.42
C GLY A 66 3.22 1.20 3.90
N PHE A 67 2.31 0.42 3.33
CA PHE A 67 2.03 0.35 1.89
C PHE A 67 0.66 0.96 1.60
N ILE A 68 0.61 1.98 0.74
CA ILE A 68 -0.62 2.58 0.24
C ILE A 68 -0.91 1.94 -1.12
N SER A 69 -1.91 1.07 -1.21
CA SER A 69 -2.18 0.24 -2.39
C SER A 69 -3.60 0.40 -2.96
N ASP A 70 -4.33 1.41 -2.51
CA ASP A 70 -5.71 1.71 -2.91
C ASP A 70 -5.83 2.48 -4.24
N GLN A 71 -4.74 3.02 -4.77
CA GLN A 71 -4.73 3.81 -6.01
C GLN A 71 -4.45 2.95 -7.26
N ALA A 72 -4.70 3.54 -8.44
CA ALA A 72 -4.48 2.87 -9.72
C ALA A 72 -2.98 2.86 -10.12
N PRO A 73 -2.41 1.71 -10.50
CA PRO A 73 -1.06 1.64 -11.05
C PRO A 73 -0.96 2.34 -12.41
N LYS A 74 0.25 2.72 -12.83
CA LYS A 74 0.52 3.21 -14.18
C LYS A 74 0.38 2.07 -15.21
N TRP A 75 0.18 2.38 -16.50
CA TRP A 75 -0.03 1.39 -17.56
C TRP A 75 1.01 0.26 -17.57
N ASN A 76 2.27 0.61 -17.57
CA ASN A 76 3.41 -0.32 -17.56
C ASN A 76 3.66 -1.02 -16.21
N SER A 77 2.83 -0.75 -15.21
CA SER A 77 2.90 -1.35 -13.87
C SER A 77 1.63 -2.15 -13.53
N ILE A 78 0.75 -2.35 -14.52
CA ILE A 78 -0.44 -3.18 -14.37
C ILE A 78 -0.04 -4.64 -14.62
N HIS A 79 -0.15 -5.45 -13.58
CA HIS A 79 0.17 -6.89 -13.62
C HIS A 79 -0.96 -7.76 -13.10
N HIS A 80 -2.00 -7.16 -12.52
CA HIS A 80 -3.14 -7.89 -11.99
C HIS A 80 -4.40 -7.03 -12.03
N TRP A 81 -5.52 -7.69 -12.29
CA TRP A 81 -6.85 -7.11 -12.28
C TRP A 81 -7.70 -7.86 -11.26
N THR A 82 -8.51 -7.14 -10.52
CA THR A 82 -9.48 -7.69 -9.57
C THR A 82 -10.79 -6.94 -9.66
N GLU A 83 -11.84 -7.53 -9.15
CA GLU A 83 -13.12 -6.84 -9.03
C GLU A 83 -13.12 -5.90 -7.83
N PHE A 84 -13.45 -4.64 -8.04
CA PHE A 84 -13.60 -3.64 -7.01
C PHE A 84 -14.82 -2.77 -7.28
N LEU A 85 -15.81 -2.77 -6.37
CA LEU A 85 -17.10 -2.09 -6.52
C LEU A 85 -17.81 -2.45 -7.83
N ASN A 86 -17.85 -3.75 -8.15
CA ASN A 86 -18.48 -4.32 -9.36
C ASN A 86 -17.82 -3.87 -10.68
N GLN A 87 -16.54 -3.47 -10.64
CA GLN A 87 -15.79 -3.08 -11.84
C GLN A 87 -14.41 -3.74 -11.86
N GLU A 88 -13.99 -4.23 -13.04
CA GLU A 88 -12.62 -4.70 -13.25
C GLU A 88 -11.63 -3.56 -13.02
N THR A 89 -10.72 -3.75 -12.09
CA THR A 89 -9.88 -2.69 -11.56
C THR A 89 -8.43 -3.13 -11.54
N PRO A 90 -7.50 -2.34 -12.13
CA PRO A 90 -6.07 -2.65 -12.05
C PRO A 90 -5.55 -2.32 -10.66
N VAL A 91 -4.71 -3.19 -10.12
CA VAL A 91 -4.25 -3.12 -8.73
C VAL A 91 -2.74 -3.27 -8.59
N PHE A 92 -2.19 -2.68 -7.52
CA PHE A 92 -0.80 -2.88 -7.15
C PHE A 92 -0.60 -4.24 -6.50
N ILE A 93 0.41 -4.97 -6.98
CA ILE A 93 0.82 -6.27 -6.42
C ILE A 93 2.12 -6.19 -5.61
N GLY A 94 2.69 -4.99 -5.48
CA GLY A 94 3.99 -4.77 -4.85
C GLY A 94 4.04 -5.23 -3.39
N THR A 95 3.00 -4.96 -2.62
CA THR A 95 2.88 -5.38 -1.22
C THR A 95 2.98 -6.89 -1.07
N GLU A 96 2.23 -7.64 -1.88
CA GLU A 96 2.24 -9.09 -1.84
C GLU A 96 3.56 -9.68 -2.35
N LYS A 97 4.09 -9.17 -3.48
CA LYS A 97 5.38 -9.62 -4.02
C LYS A 97 6.51 -9.42 -3.02
N ILE A 98 6.63 -8.22 -2.46
CA ILE A 98 7.69 -7.90 -1.50
C ILE A 98 7.47 -8.70 -0.21
N GLY A 99 6.26 -8.75 0.31
CA GLY A 99 5.96 -9.48 1.53
C GLY A 99 6.32 -10.96 1.43
N LYS A 100 6.00 -11.61 0.30
CA LYS A 100 6.39 -13.00 0.02
C LYS A 100 7.91 -13.17 -0.09
N GLN A 101 8.59 -12.24 -0.76
CA GLN A 101 10.02 -12.33 -0.99
C GLN A 101 10.84 -12.19 0.31
N VAL A 102 10.37 -11.37 1.25
CA VAL A 102 11.07 -11.12 2.51
C VAL A 102 10.47 -11.89 3.69
N ASP A 103 9.46 -12.69 3.45
CA ASP A 103 8.76 -13.45 4.49
C ASP A 103 8.21 -12.54 5.61
N ALA A 104 7.49 -11.51 5.21
CA ALA A 104 6.92 -10.54 6.13
C ALA A 104 5.50 -10.92 6.57
N LEU A 105 5.16 -10.57 7.81
CA LEU A 105 3.77 -10.54 8.25
C LEU A 105 3.06 -9.38 7.57
N ILE A 106 1.89 -9.64 6.99
CA ILE A 106 1.09 -8.61 6.30
C ILE A 106 -0.20 -8.38 7.09
N TYR A 107 -0.45 -7.11 7.41
CA TYR A 107 -1.64 -6.66 8.10
C TYR A 107 -2.44 -5.71 7.21
N TYR A 108 -3.74 -5.85 7.25
CA TYR A 108 -4.65 -4.83 6.76
C TYR A 108 -4.97 -3.87 7.90
N ALA A 109 -4.64 -2.60 7.72
CA ALA A 109 -4.99 -1.57 8.68
C ALA A 109 -6.35 -0.97 8.30
N ASP A 110 -7.37 -1.36 9.02
CA ASP A 110 -8.70 -0.76 8.92
C ASP A 110 -8.80 0.44 9.87
N VAL A 111 -8.98 1.63 9.30
CA VAL A 111 -9.03 2.86 10.08
C VAL A 111 -10.44 3.40 10.08
N THR A 112 -11.09 3.34 11.23
CA THR A 112 -12.42 3.92 11.42
C THR A 112 -12.35 5.14 12.33
N ARG A 113 -13.13 6.16 12.03
CA ARG A 113 -13.22 7.34 12.89
C ARG A 113 -14.32 7.12 13.94
N VAL A 114 -13.97 6.99 15.21
CA VAL A 114 -14.93 6.89 16.31
C VAL A 114 -15.45 8.28 16.70
N LYS A 115 -14.55 9.24 16.87
CA LYS A 115 -14.89 10.63 17.12
C LYS A 115 -13.74 11.55 16.70
N ARG A 116 -13.95 12.86 16.74
CA ARG A 116 -12.90 13.82 16.39
C ARG A 116 -11.63 13.53 17.20
N ARG A 117 -10.48 13.39 16.52
CA ARG A 117 -9.15 13.09 17.09
C ARG A 117 -8.96 11.69 17.70
N ILE A 118 -9.92 10.77 17.56
CA ILE A 118 -9.77 9.38 17.99
C ILE A 118 -9.93 8.46 16.79
N LEU A 119 -8.85 7.80 16.44
CA LEU A 119 -8.78 6.83 15.35
C LEU A 119 -8.33 5.49 15.95
N PRO A 120 -9.24 4.59 16.32
CA PRO A 120 -8.85 3.23 16.64
C PRO A 120 -8.32 2.57 15.37
N LEU A 121 -7.25 1.82 15.53
CA LEU A 121 -6.64 1.01 14.49
C LEU A 121 -6.85 -0.48 14.84
N PRO A 122 -7.99 -1.08 14.55
CA PRO A 122 -8.07 -2.53 14.57
C PRO A 122 -7.27 -3.06 13.37
N ALA A 123 -6.01 -3.40 13.60
CA ALA A 123 -5.23 -4.10 12.60
C ALA A 123 -5.75 -5.53 12.45
N GLN A 124 -6.38 -5.84 11.34
CA GLN A 124 -6.78 -7.20 11.02
C GLN A 124 -5.62 -7.91 10.32
N THR A 125 -5.17 -9.01 10.90
CA THR A 125 -4.17 -9.86 10.27
C THR A 125 -4.77 -10.49 9.02
N ILE A 126 -4.23 -10.20 7.84
CA ILE A 126 -4.63 -10.87 6.60
C ILE A 126 -3.92 -12.21 6.48
N VAL A 127 -2.67 -12.30 6.93
CA VAL A 127 -1.87 -13.51 6.90
C VAL A 127 -1.03 -13.62 8.16
N ARG A 128 -1.22 -14.70 8.90
CA ARG A 128 -0.45 -15.03 10.12
C ARG A 128 0.75 -15.94 9.84
N HIS A 129 0.84 -16.53 8.63
CA HIS A 129 1.82 -17.55 8.31
C HIS A 129 2.74 -17.17 7.16
N PRO A 130 3.93 -17.79 7.10
CA PRO A 130 4.90 -17.56 6.05
C PRO A 130 4.28 -17.71 4.65
N PRO A 131 4.65 -16.86 3.71
CA PRO A 131 4.04 -16.77 2.37
C PRO A 131 4.14 -18.03 1.52
N TRP A 132 5.07 -18.94 1.80
CA TRP A 132 5.22 -20.19 1.06
C TRP A 132 4.08 -21.19 1.23
N GLN A 133 3.26 -21.06 2.28
CA GLN A 133 2.06 -21.87 2.48
C GLN A 133 0.82 -21.32 1.76
N VAL A 134 0.91 -20.11 1.21
CA VAL A 134 -0.15 -19.55 0.39
C VAL A 134 0.10 -19.95 -1.07
N PRO A 135 -0.86 -20.56 -1.78
CA PRO A 135 -0.68 -20.95 -3.17
C PRO A 135 -0.17 -19.78 -4.05
N ARG A 136 0.52 -20.13 -5.15
CA ARG A 136 1.27 -19.21 -6.06
C ARG A 136 0.54 -17.99 -6.60
N PHE A 137 -0.76 -17.83 -6.36
CA PHE A 137 -1.59 -16.75 -6.88
C PHE A 137 -1.67 -15.55 -5.92
N LEU A 138 -2.03 -14.39 -6.44
CA LEU A 138 -2.11 -13.09 -5.75
C LEU A 138 -3.29 -13.00 -4.75
N LYS A 139 -3.42 -14.01 -3.88
CA LYS A 139 -4.54 -14.15 -2.94
C LYS A 139 -4.62 -13.01 -1.92
N LEU A 140 -3.50 -12.42 -1.51
CA LEU A 140 -3.51 -11.31 -0.55
C LEU A 140 -4.07 -10.06 -1.19
N THR A 141 -3.67 -9.79 -2.43
CA THR A 141 -4.18 -8.67 -3.22
C THR A 141 -5.68 -8.80 -3.43
N ASP A 142 -6.16 -10.01 -3.76
CA ASP A 142 -7.58 -10.28 -3.97
C ASP A 142 -8.41 -10.26 -2.66
N LEU A 143 -7.80 -10.49 -1.50
CA LEU A 143 -8.45 -10.34 -0.20
C LEU A 143 -8.52 -8.87 0.26
N PHE A 144 -7.55 -8.05 -0.14
CA PHE A 144 -7.44 -6.66 0.26
C PHE A 144 -8.53 -5.78 -0.38
N HIS A 145 -8.74 -5.90 -1.69
CA HIS A 145 -9.64 -5.01 -2.44
C HIS A 145 -11.12 -5.13 -2.06
N PRO A 146 -11.70 -6.32 -1.84
CA PRO A 146 -13.06 -6.44 -1.32
C PRO A 146 -13.25 -5.76 0.04
N ARG A 147 -12.23 -5.82 0.93
CA ARG A 147 -12.28 -5.14 2.23
C ARG A 147 -12.33 -3.62 2.10
N ILE A 148 -11.50 -3.05 1.21
CA ILE A 148 -11.57 -1.63 0.86
C ILE A 148 -12.96 -1.29 0.31
N GLY A 149 -13.51 -2.12 -0.56
CA GLY A 149 -14.85 -1.95 -1.14
C GLY A 149 -15.95 -1.93 -0.07
N THR A 150 -15.88 -2.84 0.90
CA THR A 150 -16.82 -2.88 2.03
C THR A 150 -16.73 -1.61 2.87
N ASN A 151 -15.52 -1.17 3.21
CA ASN A 151 -15.30 0.06 3.98
C ASN A 151 -15.76 1.30 3.21
N ASN A 152 -15.53 1.34 1.90
CA ASN A 152 -16.01 2.42 1.06
C ASN A 152 -17.54 2.50 1.02
N LYS A 153 -18.24 1.36 0.90
CA LYS A 153 -19.70 1.31 0.95
C LYS A 153 -20.25 1.75 2.31
N ALA A 154 -19.58 1.36 3.41
CA ALA A 154 -19.99 1.73 4.76
C ALA A 154 -19.69 3.21 5.08
N HIS A 155 -18.61 3.76 4.56
CA HIS A 155 -18.12 5.11 4.87
C HIS A 155 -17.64 5.85 3.61
N PRO A 156 -18.53 6.12 2.63
CA PRO A 156 -18.16 6.69 1.34
C PRO A 156 -17.53 8.08 1.45
N GLN A 157 -17.79 8.82 2.52
CA GLN A 157 -17.24 10.14 2.79
C GLN A 157 -15.71 10.15 3.03
N TYR A 158 -15.09 8.99 3.31
CA TYR A 158 -13.65 8.88 3.54
C TYR A 158 -12.87 8.45 2.30
N TRP A 159 -13.57 8.10 1.20
CA TRP A 159 -12.91 7.75 -0.04
C TRP A 159 -12.42 8.98 -0.79
N LEU A 160 -11.22 8.88 -1.40
CA LEU A 160 -10.67 9.94 -2.23
C LEU A 160 -11.36 9.98 -3.60
N TRP A 161 -12.55 10.55 -3.68
CA TRP A 161 -13.37 10.63 -4.90
C TRP A 161 -12.73 11.43 -6.03
N SER A 162 -11.82 12.34 -5.74
CA SER A 162 -11.04 13.08 -6.74
C SER A 162 -10.04 12.20 -7.49
N HIS A 163 -9.72 11.00 -6.97
CA HIS A 163 -8.87 10.05 -7.66
C HIS A 163 -9.69 9.23 -8.65
N ASN A 164 -9.47 9.47 -9.95
CA ASN A 164 -10.11 8.65 -11.00
C ASN A 164 -9.55 7.22 -10.97
N ARG A 165 -10.20 6.32 -10.23
CA ARG A 165 -9.75 4.95 -9.99
C ARG A 165 -9.77 4.10 -11.25
N TRP A 166 -10.78 4.28 -12.10
CA TRP A 166 -11.01 3.50 -13.31
C TRP A 166 -10.58 4.20 -14.60
N LYS A 167 -9.64 5.15 -14.51
CA LYS A 167 -9.05 5.85 -15.68
C LYS A 167 -8.30 4.92 -16.64
N ARG A 168 -8.05 3.66 -16.25
CA ARG A 168 -7.42 2.63 -17.06
C ARG A 168 -8.33 1.44 -17.09
N THR A 169 -8.89 1.16 -18.30
CA THR A 169 -9.75 0.01 -18.54
C THR A 169 -8.94 -1.18 -18.99
N LYS A 170 -9.46 -2.39 -18.78
CA LYS A 170 -8.82 -3.62 -19.21
C LYS A 170 -8.76 -3.75 -20.72
N GLU A 171 -9.80 -3.28 -21.42
CA GLU A 171 -9.87 -3.24 -22.88
C GLU A 171 -8.73 -2.41 -23.47
N GLU A 172 -8.54 -1.19 -22.98
CA GLU A 172 -7.46 -0.31 -23.43
C GLU A 172 -6.07 -0.90 -23.09
N TRP A 173 -5.95 -1.56 -21.95
CA TRP A 173 -4.71 -2.24 -21.58
C TRP A 173 -4.39 -3.39 -22.53
N LEU A 174 -5.37 -4.24 -22.88
CA LEU A 174 -5.20 -5.33 -23.85
C LEU A 174 -4.82 -4.80 -25.24
N ARG A 175 -5.47 -3.72 -25.70
CA ARG A 175 -5.15 -3.08 -26.98
C ARG A 175 -3.67 -2.64 -27.02
N ARG A 176 -3.18 -1.98 -25.96
CA ARG A 176 -1.77 -1.54 -25.85
C ARG A 176 -0.79 -2.70 -25.87
N GLN A 177 -1.10 -3.81 -25.20
CA GLN A 177 -0.25 -5.01 -25.21
C GLN A 177 -0.12 -5.60 -26.63
N GLN A 178 -1.19 -5.57 -27.42
CA GLN A 178 -1.16 -6.04 -28.82
C GLN A 178 -0.33 -5.11 -29.73
N GLU A 179 -0.36 -3.80 -29.48
CA GLU A 179 0.43 -2.81 -30.22
C GLU A 179 1.93 -2.90 -29.90
N GLU A 180 2.30 -3.18 -28.65
CA GLU A 180 3.70 -3.36 -28.23
C GLU A 180 4.33 -4.68 -28.72
N THR A 181 3.52 -5.65 -29.15
CA THR A 181 3.99 -6.97 -29.62
C THR A 181 4.18 -7.02 -31.13
N LYS A 182 3.76 -5.99 -31.87
CA LYS A 182 3.96 -5.82 -33.31
C LYS A 182 5.23 -5.04 -33.61
#